data_f4692dc4984ee95d7a679e0e7c703666
#
_entry.id   f4692dc4984ee95d7a679e0e7c703666
#
_cell.length_a   1.000
_cell.length_b   1.000
_cell.length_c   1.000
_cell.angle_alpha   90.00
_cell.angle_beta   90.00
_cell.angle_gamma   90.00
#
_symmetry.space_group_name_H-M   'P 1'
#
loop_
_entity.id
_entity.type
_entity.pdbx_description
1 polymer ?
#
loop_
_entity_poly.entity_id
_entity_poly.type
_entity_poly.pdbx_seq_one_letter_code
_entity_poly.pdbx_strand_id
1 'polypeptide(L)'
;SDVYKRQALGNVLELPAAPLVFGEIGTESQHSFFQLLHQGIEKIPVEFLVPFEGKNVVGKNKKDLEPHSRLVVNAIAQAEALITGKQTHKEKYRNMTGNRPSTFISWDRTNAESLGKLVSLYENATIVCGLLWGINSFDQWGVELGKEISRNIYTGQNLEDLSYSAKKMLKDIL
;
A
#
# COMPACT_ATOMS: atom_id res chain seq x y z
N SER A 1 -7.45 1.99 4.33
CA SER A 1 -7.75 0.70 4.98
C SER A 1 -7.50 0.82 6.47
N ASP A 2 -8.47 0.42 7.28
CA ASP A 2 -8.38 0.51 8.74
C ASP A 2 -7.53 -0.65 9.26
N VAL A 3 -6.46 -0.33 9.98
CA VAL A 3 -5.53 -1.32 10.53
C VAL A 3 -6.13 -2.09 11.72
N TYR A 4 -7.09 -1.48 12.41
CA TYR A 4 -7.78 -2.08 13.55
C TYR A 4 -9.28 -1.87 13.42
N LYS A 5 -9.99 -2.96 13.20
CA LYS A 5 -11.44 -2.97 13.26
C LYS A 5 -11.94 -3.80 14.44
N ARG A 6 -13.10 -3.44 14.93
CA ARG A 6 -13.84 -4.28 15.84
C ARG A 6 -14.65 -5.29 15.04
N GLN A 7 -15.00 -6.41 15.66
CA GLN A 7 -16.01 -7.32 15.11
C GLN A 7 -17.32 -6.56 14.83
N ALA A 8 -18.16 -7.10 13.96
CA ALA A 8 -19.46 -6.49 13.62
C ALA A 8 -20.33 -6.18 14.85
N LEU A 9 -20.18 -6.94 15.94
CA LEU A 9 -20.87 -6.72 17.22
C LEU A 9 -20.14 -5.76 18.18
N GLY A 10 -19.09 -5.08 17.73
CA GLY A 10 -18.34 -4.10 18.52
C GLY A 10 -17.26 -4.68 19.44
N ASN A 11 -17.06 -6.00 19.47
CA ASN A 11 -16.02 -6.63 20.27
C ASN A 11 -14.62 -6.27 19.72
N VAL A 12 -13.65 -6.12 20.61
CA VAL A 12 -12.24 -5.94 20.23
C VAL A 12 -11.73 -7.26 19.67
N LEU A 13 -11.01 -7.19 18.54
CA LEU A 13 -10.33 -8.35 17.96
C LEU A 13 -9.14 -8.75 18.83
N GLU A 14 -8.92 -10.05 18.99
CA GLU A 14 -7.78 -10.61 19.72
C GLU A 14 -6.49 -10.54 18.89
N LEU A 15 -6.60 -10.54 17.56
CA LEU A 15 -5.49 -10.49 16.62
C LEU A 15 -5.65 -9.29 15.67
N PRO A 16 -4.53 -8.73 15.19
CA PRO A 16 -4.58 -7.71 14.16
C PRO A 16 -5.32 -8.20 12.92
N ALA A 17 -6.29 -7.43 12.45
CA ALA A 17 -7.01 -7.67 11.21
C ALA A 17 -6.86 -6.44 10.30
N ALA A 18 -6.99 -6.65 9.01
CA ALA A 18 -6.81 -5.66 7.97
C ALA A 18 -5.35 -5.12 7.86
N PRO A 19 -4.65 -5.43 6.76
CA PRO A 19 -3.29 -4.97 6.54
C PRO A 19 -3.24 -3.46 6.34
N LEU A 20 -2.13 -2.85 6.74
CA LEU A 20 -1.78 -1.52 6.26
C LEU A 20 -1.43 -1.63 4.77
N VAL A 21 -2.19 -0.95 3.91
CA VAL A 21 -1.94 -0.91 2.48
C VAL A 21 -1.42 0.47 2.11
N PHE A 22 -0.26 0.51 1.47
CA PHE A 22 0.33 1.71 0.92
C PHE A 22 0.98 1.38 -0.43
N GLY A 23 1.15 2.37 -1.27
CA GLY A 23 1.74 2.17 -2.58
C GLY A 23 1.95 3.48 -3.30
N GLU A 24 2.71 3.41 -4.39
CA GLU A 24 3.09 4.55 -5.21
C GLU A 24 3.42 4.06 -6.61
N ILE A 25 3.57 4.98 -7.55
CA ILE A 25 4.12 4.68 -8.88
C ILE A 25 5.51 4.08 -8.72
N GLY A 26 5.78 2.97 -9.41
CA GLY A 26 6.98 2.16 -9.20
C GLY A 26 8.29 2.93 -9.27
N THR A 27 8.41 3.92 -10.18
CA THR A 27 9.62 4.74 -10.32
C THR A 27 9.87 5.67 -9.13
N GLU A 28 8.82 6.10 -8.44
CA GLU A 28 8.90 6.98 -7.27
C GLU A 28 9.10 6.16 -5.99
N SER A 29 8.43 5.02 -5.89
CA SER A 29 8.51 4.13 -4.73
C SER A 29 9.90 3.54 -4.49
N GLN A 30 10.71 3.35 -5.56
CA GLN A 30 12.07 2.85 -5.44
C GLN A 30 12.94 3.73 -4.53
N HIS A 31 12.73 5.03 -4.53
CA HIS A 31 13.48 5.99 -3.73
C HIS A 31 12.84 6.31 -2.37
N SER A 32 11.64 5.82 -2.12
CA SER A 32 10.93 6.08 -0.85
C SER A 32 10.97 4.89 0.10
N PHE A 33 10.48 3.73 -0.28
CA PHE A 33 10.32 2.61 0.67
C PHE A 33 10.93 1.27 0.22
N PHE A 34 11.54 1.15 -0.96
CA PHE A 34 12.14 -0.13 -1.38
C PHE A 34 13.28 -0.59 -0.48
N GLN A 35 14.03 0.34 0.12
CA GLN A 35 15.04 -0.02 1.11
C GLN A 35 14.43 -0.76 2.31
N LEU A 36 13.27 -0.32 2.78
CA LEU A 36 12.51 -1.00 3.85
C LEU A 36 12.06 -2.40 3.41
N LEU A 37 11.58 -2.54 2.16
CA LEU A 37 11.17 -3.84 1.63
C LEU A 37 12.31 -4.86 1.60
N HIS A 38 13.52 -4.42 1.24
CA HIS A 38 14.70 -5.30 1.17
C HIS A 38 15.33 -5.64 2.51
N GLN A 39 15.47 -4.65 3.41
CA GLN A 39 16.25 -4.77 4.65
C GLN A 39 15.44 -4.60 5.93
N GLY A 40 14.15 -4.26 5.83
CA GLY A 40 13.29 -4.18 7.02
C GLY A 40 13.16 -5.52 7.74
N ILE A 41 12.92 -5.48 9.04
CA ILE A 41 12.72 -6.67 9.87
C ILE A 41 11.45 -7.40 9.40
N GLU A 42 10.37 -6.67 9.23
CA GLU A 42 9.08 -7.22 8.79
C GLU A 42 9.10 -7.58 7.30
N LYS A 43 8.50 -8.72 6.98
CA LYS A 43 8.27 -9.13 5.60
C LYS A 43 6.97 -8.54 5.11
N ILE A 44 7.07 -7.54 4.27
CA ILE A 44 5.91 -6.83 3.69
C ILE A 44 5.63 -7.44 2.32
N PRO A 45 4.48 -8.08 2.09
CA PRO A 45 4.08 -8.55 0.77
C PRO A 45 3.94 -7.38 -0.21
N VAL A 46 4.50 -7.54 -1.41
CA VAL A 46 4.49 -6.50 -2.45
C VAL A 46 3.66 -6.97 -3.63
N GLU A 47 2.79 -6.12 -4.14
CA GLU A 47 2.07 -6.37 -5.39
C GLU A 47 2.57 -5.43 -6.48
N PHE A 48 3.06 -6.01 -7.58
CA PHE A 48 3.44 -5.29 -8.78
C PHE A 48 2.28 -5.34 -9.78
N LEU A 49 1.71 -4.18 -10.08
CA LEU A 49 0.63 -4.02 -11.05
C LEU A 49 1.23 -3.50 -12.35
N VAL A 50 1.31 -4.36 -13.37
CA VAL A 50 2.11 -4.05 -14.57
C VAL A 50 1.38 -4.47 -15.85
N PRO A 51 0.99 -3.53 -16.73
CA PRO A 51 0.54 -3.88 -18.07
C PRO A 51 1.74 -4.35 -18.94
N PHE A 52 1.58 -5.47 -19.63
CA PHE A 52 2.60 -6.00 -20.54
C PHE A 52 2.43 -5.48 -21.98
N GLU A 53 2.09 -4.22 -22.11
CA GLU A 53 2.03 -3.54 -23.41
C GLU A 53 3.45 -3.38 -23.97
N GLY A 54 4.06 -4.47 -24.41
CA GLY A 54 5.46 -4.40 -24.81
C GLY A 54 5.84 -5.36 -25.90
N LYS A 55 6.83 -4.95 -26.68
CA LYS A 55 7.50 -5.77 -27.66
C LYS A 55 8.60 -6.58 -26.98
N ASN A 56 9.09 -7.63 -27.64
CA ASN A 56 10.19 -8.42 -27.14
C ASN A 56 11.37 -7.55 -26.68
N VAL A 57 11.77 -7.70 -25.44
CA VAL A 57 12.81 -6.90 -24.77
C VAL A 57 14.12 -7.68 -24.57
N VAL A 58 14.09 -8.99 -24.75
CA VAL A 58 15.22 -9.89 -24.49
C VAL A 58 16.33 -9.64 -25.51
N GLY A 59 17.55 -9.45 -25.03
CA GLY A 59 18.73 -9.24 -25.88
C GLY A 59 18.86 -7.85 -26.50
N LYS A 60 17.98 -6.90 -26.15
CA LYS A 60 18.05 -5.51 -26.62
C LYS A 60 18.83 -4.63 -25.66
N ASN A 61 19.52 -3.62 -26.20
CA ASN A 61 20.10 -2.58 -25.36
C ASN A 61 19.01 -1.72 -24.72
N LYS A 62 19.26 -1.27 -23.49
CA LYS A 62 18.30 -0.40 -22.76
C LYS A 62 17.90 0.84 -23.57
N LYS A 63 18.81 1.39 -24.37
CA LYS A 63 18.56 2.59 -25.20
C LYS A 63 17.56 2.33 -26.33
N ASP A 64 17.48 1.11 -26.79
CA ASP A 64 16.63 0.69 -27.93
C ASP A 64 15.25 0.23 -27.47
N LEU A 65 15.00 0.19 -26.16
CA LEU A 65 13.70 -0.18 -25.58
C LEU A 65 12.77 1.02 -25.53
N GLU A 66 11.51 0.81 -25.87
CA GLU A 66 10.41 1.73 -25.60
C GLU A 66 10.36 2.08 -24.11
N PRO A 67 9.96 3.31 -23.73
CA PRO A 67 9.89 3.71 -22.32
C PRO A 67 9.08 2.76 -21.45
N HIS A 68 7.92 2.32 -21.91
CA HIS A 68 7.07 1.37 -21.19
C HIS A 68 7.76 0.01 -20.99
N SER A 69 8.43 -0.51 -22.01
CA SER A 69 9.19 -1.76 -21.89
C SER A 69 10.31 -1.68 -20.85
N ARG A 70 10.92 -0.51 -20.67
CA ARG A 70 11.91 -0.28 -19.59
C ARG A 70 11.28 -0.36 -18.21
N LEU A 71 10.06 0.16 -18.04
CA LEU A 71 9.32 0.07 -16.78
C LEU A 71 8.97 -1.37 -16.43
N VAL A 72 8.49 -2.14 -17.40
CA VAL A 72 8.19 -3.58 -17.25
C VAL A 72 9.44 -4.35 -16.81
N VAL A 73 10.58 -4.15 -17.49
CA VAL A 73 11.85 -4.79 -17.13
C VAL A 73 12.29 -4.39 -15.73
N ASN A 74 12.16 -3.13 -15.36
CA ASN A 74 12.46 -2.67 -14.00
C ASN A 74 11.58 -3.34 -12.94
N ALA A 75 10.27 -3.45 -13.18
CA ALA A 75 9.36 -4.11 -12.25
C ALA A 75 9.74 -5.58 -12.04
N ILE A 76 10.02 -6.31 -13.13
CA ILE A 76 10.49 -7.70 -13.07
C ILE A 76 11.80 -7.79 -12.29
N ALA A 77 12.76 -6.91 -12.56
CA ALA A 77 14.05 -6.89 -11.87
C ALA A 77 13.91 -6.59 -10.37
N GLN A 78 12.98 -5.72 -9.98
CA GLN A 78 12.71 -5.44 -8.56
C GLN A 78 12.06 -6.64 -7.86
N ALA A 79 11.09 -7.30 -8.50
CA ALA A 79 10.49 -8.52 -7.97
C ALA A 79 11.55 -9.63 -7.79
N GLU A 80 12.40 -9.82 -8.79
CA GLU A 80 13.51 -10.80 -8.75
C GLU A 80 14.50 -10.47 -7.63
N ALA A 81 14.86 -9.20 -7.46
CA ALA A 81 15.77 -8.77 -6.39
C ALA A 81 15.17 -9.00 -4.99
N LEU A 82 13.85 -8.85 -4.82
CA LEU A 82 13.16 -9.16 -3.57
C LEU A 82 13.21 -10.66 -3.26
N ILE A 83 13.10 -11.51 -4.27
CA ILE A 83 13.15 -12.98 -4.11
C ILE A 83 14.58 -13.45 -3.82
N THR A 84 15.52 -13.06 -4.66
CA THR A 84 16.90 -13.60 -4.64
C THR A 84 17.80 -12.94 -3.61
N GLY A 85 17.61 -11.64 -3.38
CA GLY A 85 18.50 -10.85 -2.57
C GLY A 85 19.91 -10.75 -3.15
N LYS A 86 20.85 -10.31 -2.33
CA LYS A 86 22.28 -10.27 -2.69
C LYS A 86 23.14 -10.28 -1.43
N GLN A 87 24.16 -11.12 -1.43
CA GLN A 87 25.16 -11.16 -0.34
C GLN A 87 26.49 -10.58 -0.82
N THR A 88 27.12 -9.80 0.04
CA THR A 88 28.47 -9.27 -0.19
C THR A 88 29.34 -9.55 1.03
N HIS A 89 30.58 -10.00 0.81
CA HIS A 89 31.49 -10.30 1.92
C HIS A 89 32.18 -9.05 2.49
N LYS A 90 32.40 -8.05 1.66
CA LYS A 90 33.15 -6.83 2.03
C LYS A 90 32.25 -5.76 2.66
N GLU A 91 31.07 -5.55 2.10
CA GLU A 91 30.18 -4.45 2.45
C GLU A 91 28.86 -5.01 3.05
N LYS A 92 28.92 -5.50 4.26
CA LYS A 92 27.79 -6.19 4.93
C LYS A 92 26.50 -5.36 4.98
N TYR A 93 26.60 -4.04 5.03
CA TYR A 93 25.44 -3.13 4.99
C TYR A 93 24.69 -3.15 3.65
N ARG A 94 25.29 -3.71 2.59
CA ARG A 94 24.66 -3.90 1.28
C ARG A 94 24.03 -5.28 1.12
N ASN A 95 24.01 -6.08 2.16
CA ASN A 95 23.36 -7.39 2.08
C ASN A 95 21.85 -7.24 2.05
N MET A 96 21.25 -7.90 1.08
CA MET A 96 19.80 -8.06 0.94
C MET A 96 19.47 -9.53 1.15
N THR A 97 18.62 -9.82 2.12
CA THR A 97 18.34 -11.20 2.55
C THR A 97 17.63 -12.04 1.49
N GLY A 98 16.89 -11.38 0.59
CA GLY A 98 15.97 -12.07 -0.29
C GLY A 98 14.77 -12.68 0.46
N ASN A 99 14.09 -13.61 -0.18
CA ASN A 99 12.89 -14.27 0.36
C ASN A 99 11.85 -13.27 0.88
N ARG A 100 11.65 -12.19 0.11
CA ARG A 100 10.63 -11.17 0.34
C ARG A 100 9.45 -11.47 -0.58
N PRO A 101 8.25 -11.70 -0.03
CA PRO A 101 7.11 -12.13 -0.83
C PRO A 101 6.65 -11.03 -1.78
N SER A 102 6.42 -11.39 -3.04
CA SER A 102 5.81 -10.50 -4.02
C SER A 102 4.85 -11.24 -4.94
N THR A 103 3.84 -10.52 -5.38
CA THR A 103 2.87 -10.97 -6.38
C THR A 103 2.96 -10.06 -7.59
N PHE A 104 2.91 -10.65 -8.77
CA PHE A 104 2.93 -9.91 -10.03
C PHE A 104 1.57 -10.05 -10.71
N ILE A 105 0.83 -8.95 -10.79
CA ILE A 105 -0.46 -8.89 -11.48
C ILE A 105 -0.24 -8.16 -12.80
N SER A 106 -0.43 -8.87 -13.89
CA SER A 106 -0.18 -8.33 -15.23
C SER A 106 -1.37 -8.53 -16.15
N TRP A 107 -1.45 -7.67 -17.15
CA TRP A 107 -2.46 -7.73 -18.22
C TRP A 107 -1.87 -7.23 -19.54
N ASP A 108 -2.47 -7.61 -20.67
CA ASP A 108 -1.92 -7.35 -21.99
C ASP A 108 -2.05 -5.89 -22.42
N ARG A 109 -3.20 -5.27 -22.12
CA ARG A 109 -3.51 -3.90 -22.55
C ARG A 109 -4.33 -3.17 -21.51
N THR A 110 -3.97 -1.91 -21.23
CA THR A 110 -4.72 -1.04 -20.34
C THR A 110 -5.91 -0.43 -21.09
N ASN A 111 -7.09 -0.84 -20.70
CA ASN A 111 -8.36 -0.35 -21.21
C ASN A 111 -9.43 -0.41 -20.11
N ALA A 112 -10.66 0.02 -20.41
CA ALA A 112 -11.74 0.04 -19.44
C ALA A 112 -12.06 -1.36 -18.86
N GLU A 113 -11.93 -2.41 -19.69
CA GLU A 113 -12.17 -3.79 -19.25
C GLU A 113 -11.11 -4.27 -18.25
N SER A 114 -9.83 -4.09 -18.56
CA SER A 114 -8.74 -4.51 -17.66
C SER A 114 -8.76 -3.72 -16.36
N LEU A 115 -9.04 -2.42 -16.42
CA LEU A 115 -9.21 -1.60 -15.22
C LEU A 115 -10.40 -2.06 -14.38
N GLY A 116 -11.54 -2.34 -15.01
CA GLY A 116 -12.73 -2.88 -14.33
C GLY A 116 -12.46 -4.21 -13.65
N LYS A 117 -11.72 -5.12 -14.31
CA LYS A 117 -11.29 -6.39 -13.71
C LYS A 117 -10.39 -6.19 -12.48
N LEU A 118 -9.45 -5.25 -12.55
CA LEU A 118 -8.55 -4.93 -11.42
C LEU A 118 -9.31 -4.34 -10.24
N VAL A 119 -10.21 -3.40 -10.49
CA VAL A 119 -11.08 -2.83 -9.44
C VAL A 119 -11.92 -3.92 -8.80
N SER A 120 -12.59 -4.75 -9.61
CA SER A 120 -13.41 -5.87 -9.12
C SER A 120 -12.59 -6.88 -8.30
N LEU A 121 -11.35 -7.16 -8.68
CA LEU A 121 -10.45 -8.02 -7.91
C LEU A 121 -10.28 -7.48 -6.48
N TYR A 122 -9.96 -6.20 -6.31
CA TYR A 122 -9.73 -5.62 -5.00
C TYR A 122 -11.01 -5.42 -4.18
N GLU A 123 -12.14 -5.12 -4.83
CA GLU A 123 -13.44 -5.08 -4.17
C GLU A 123 -13.79 -6.46 -3.59
N ASN A 124 -13.69 -7.51 -4.39
CA ASN A 124 -13.95 -8.88 -3.94
C ASN A 124 -12.96 -9.33 -2.85
N ALA A 125 -11.67 -9.02 -3.00
CA ALA A 125 -10.66 -9.30 -1.97
C ALA A 125 -11.02 -8.61 -0.65
N THR A 126 -11.46 -7.36 -0.68
CA THR A 126 -11.89 -6.60 0.50
C THR A 126 -13.08 -7.26 1.20
N ILE A 127 -14.09 -7.70 0.42
CA ILE A 127 -15.26 -8.40 0.94
C ILE A 127 -14.85 -9.72 1.61
N VAL A 128 -14.08 -10.54 0.88
CA VAL A 128 -13.65 -11.87 1.37
C VAL A 128 -12.79 -11.74 2.62
N CYS A 129 -11.83 -10.82 2.64
CA CYS A 129 -11.01 -10.57 3.82
C CYS A 129 -11.85 -10.14 5.02
N GLY A 130 -12.84 -9.27 4.82
CA GLY A 130 -13.75 -8.85 5.88
C GLY A 130 -14.55 -10.04 6.47
N LEU A 131 -15.04 -10.92 5.60
CA LEU A 131 -15.73 -12.14 6.04
C LEU A 131 -14.82 -13.09 6.83
N LEU A 132 -13.59 -13.30 6.34
CA LEU A 132 -12.61 -14.17 7.00
C LEU A 132 -12.18 -13.64 8.38
N TRP A 133 -12.08 -12.34 8.54
CA TRP A 133 -11.71 -11.71 9.81
C TRP A 133 -12.90 -11.40 10.73
N GLY A 134 -14.13 -11.61 10.25
CA GLY A 134 -15.35 -11.30 11.03
C GLY A 134 -15.54 -9.81 11.29
N ILE A 135 -15.10 -8.95 10.37
CA ILE A 135 -15.19 -7.49 10.46
C ILE A 135 -16.08 -6.91 9.36
N ASN A 136 -16.59 -5.69 9.57
CA ASN A 136 -17.25 -4.94 8.52
C ASN A 136 -16.22 -4.19 7.67
N SER A 137 -16.07 -4.59 6.41
CA SER A 137 -15.10 -3.99 5.48
C SER A 137 -15.43 -2.56 5.07
N PHE A 138 -16.66 -2.11 5.21
CA PHE A 138 -17.18 -0.87 4.61
C PHE A 138 -17.59 0.20 5.63
N ASP A 139 -17.29 0.03 6.92
CA ASP A 139 -17.46 1.09 7.90
C ASP A 139 -16.22 1.99 7.98
N GLN A 140 -16.41 3.22 8.43
CA GLN A 140 -15.37 4.23 8.57
C GLN A 140 -15.58 5.08 9.84
N TRP A 141 -15.88 4.45 10.95
CA TRP A 141 -16.21 5.15 12.21
C TRP A 141 -15.14 6.15 12.66
N GLY A 142 -13.86 5.89 12.38
CA GLY A 142 -12.78 6.83 12.67
C GLY A 142 -12.89 8.13 11.85
N VAL A 143 -13.33 8.03 10.60
CA VAL A 143 -13.57 9.21 9.74
C VAL A 143 -14.81 9.98 10.23
N GLU A 144 -15.87 9.26 10.61
CA GLU A 144 -17.09 9.89 11.15
C GLU A 144 -16.80 10.65 12.43
N LEU A 145 -16.00 10.11 13.34
CA LEU A 145 -15.55 10.80 14.54
C LEU A 145 -14.80 12.10 14.20
N GLY A 146 -13.91 12.07 13.23
CA GLY A 146 -13.19 13.27 12.77
C GLY A 146 -14.13 14.36 12.23
N LYS A 147 -15.15 13.96 11.47
CA LYS A 147 -16.18 14.88 10.96
C LYS A 147 -17.05 15.47 12.10
N GLU A 148 -17.38 14.68 13.10
CA GLU A 148 -18.13 15.13 14.28
C GLU A 148 -17.34 16.18 15.07
N ILE A 149 -16.07 15.90 15.37
CA ILE A 149 -15.18 16.85 16.05
C ILE A 149 -15.03 18.14 15.23
N SER A 150 -14.84 18.03 13.92
CA SER A 150 -14.75 19.20 13.04
C SER A 150 -16.02 20.04 13.07
N ARG A 151 -17.19 19.41 13.04
CA ARG A 151 -18.48 20.09 13.16
C ARG A 151 -18.60 20.81 14.51
N ASN A 152 -18.22 20.17 15.60
CA ASN A 152 -18.25 20.76 16.94
C ASN A 152 -17.36 22.01 17.02
N ILE A 153 -16.20 21.99 16.38
CA ILE A 153 -15.31 23.16 16.30
C ILE A 153 -15.99 24.31 15.54
N TYR A 154 -16.57 24.04 14.36
CA TYR A 154 -17.25 25.07 13.56
C TYR A 154 -18.49 25.66 14.25
N THR A 155 -19.20 24.85 15.03
CA THR A 155 -20.41 25.30 15.74
C THR A 155 -20.12 25.85 17.13
N GLY A 156 -18.88 25.78 17.60
CA GLY A 156 -18.49 26.17 18.95
C GLY A 156 -19.02 25.28 20.07
N GLN A 157 -19.42 24.02 19.71
CA GLN A 157 -19.97 23.07 20.67
C GLN A 157 -18.86 22.12 21.18
N ASN A 158 -18.98 21.70 22.44
CA ASN A 158 -18.09 20.72 23.07
C ASN A 158 -16.59 21.04 22.94
N LEU A 159 -16.24 22.33 22.91
CA LEU A 159 -14.84 22.76 22.82
C LEU A 159 -14.02 22.39 24.05
N GLU A 160 -14.69 22.19 25.19
CA GLU A 160 -14.10 21.73 26.45
C GLU A 160 -13.53 20.31 26.35
N ASP A 161 -14.06 19.48 25.48
CA ASP A 161 -13.62 18.08 25.28
C ASP A 161 -12.37 17.98 24.42
N LEU A 162 -11.98 19.06 23.75
CA LEU A 162 -10.78 19.07 22.93
C LEU A 162 -9.51 18.97 23.76
N SER A 163 -8.50 18.30 23.19
CA SER A 163 -7.17 18.24 23.79
C SER A 163 -6.56 19.63 23.97
N TYR A 164 -5.63 19.75 24.92
CA TYR A 164 -4.88 21.01 25.14
C TYR A 164 -4.21 21.52 23.85
N SER A 165 -3.62 20.61 23.06
CA SER A 165 -2.96 20.96 21.80
C SER A 165 -3.94 21.53 20.78
N ALA A 166 -5.12 20.92 20.62
CA ALA A 166 -6.15 21.42 19.72
C ALA A 166 -6.68 22.79 20.16
N LYS A 167 -6.95 22.99 21.48
CA LYS A 167 -7.35 24.27 22.02
C LYS A 167 -6.32 25.35 21.77
N LYS A 168 -5.03 25.04 21.93
CA LYS A 168 -3.95 25.99 21.67
C LYS A 168 -3.90 26.38 20.19
N MET A 169 -3.94 25.40 19.28
CA MET A 169 -3.93 25.68 17.83
C MET A 169 -5.12 26.54 17.42
N LEU A 170 -6.31 26.30 17.96
CA LEU A 170 -7.50 27.09 17.63
C LEU A 170 -7.36 28.55 18.09
N LYS A 171 -6.70 28.82 19.22
CA LYS A 171 -6.43 30.20 19.66
C LYS A 171 -5.47 30.96 18.76
N ASP A 172 -4.56 30.24 18.08
CA ASP A 172 -3.58 30.84 17.17
C ASP A 172 -4.18 31.11 15.78
N ILE A 173 -5.35 30.54 15.46
CA ILE A 173 -6.05 30.66 14.18
C ILE A 173 -7.24 31.66 14.28
N LEU A 174 -7.85 31.77 15.44
CA LEU A 174 -8.98 32.67 15.70
C LEU A 174 -8.51 34.04 16.23
#